data_d72861781bf2ac445654100541934b4a
#
_entry.id   d72861781bf2ac445654100541934b4a
#
_cell.length_a   1.000
_cell.length_b   1.000
_cell.length_c   1.000
_cell.angle_alpha   90.00
_cell.angle_beta   90.00
_cell.angle_gamma   90.00
#
_symmetry.space_group_name_H-M   'P 1'
#
loop_
_entity.id
_entity.type
_entity.pdbx_description
1 polymer ?
#
loop_
_entity_poly.entity_id
_entity_poly.type
_entity_poly.pdbx_seq_one_letter_code
_entity_poly.pdbx_strand_id
1 'polypeptide(L)'
;MGNLSVEIVGRAPGLAAWLSSVAPARARGTMTVAIVPDARVRALNRKFRKKDKGTDVLSFPAEEPGYLGDVVISSGVAARQARAAGHSLATELRVLALHGLLHLLGYDHERDDGQMARLERRLRRMGGLREGLIERA
;
A
#
# COMPACT_ATOMS: atom_id res chain seq x y z
N MET A 1 18.90 3.11 -4.32
CA MET A 1 18.11 3.77 -5.32
C MET A 1 17.15 2.83 -5.97
N GLY A 2 15.90 3.14 -5.87
CA GLY A 2 14.87 2.26 -6.40
C GLY A 2 14.77 2.36 -7.91
N ASN A 3 14.49 1.22 -8.53
CA ASN A 3 14.15 1.16 -9.94
C ASN A 3 12.64 1.12 -10.12
N LEU A 4 11.91 1.58 -9.13
CA LEU A 4 10.45 1.58 -9.12
C LEU A 4 9.91 2.94 -9.54
N SER A 5 9.04 2.93 -10.53
CA SER A 5 8.27 4.09 -10.95
C SER A 5 6.83 3.92 -10.47
N VAL A 6 6.31 4.91 -9.75
CA VAL A 6 4.97 4.84 -9.17
C VAL A 6 4.07 5.87 -9.83
N GLU A 7 2.97 5.39 -10.41
CA GLU A 7 1.94 6.26 -10.96
C GLU A 7 0.81 6.40 -9.95
N ILE A 8 0.34 7.62 -9.76
CA ILE A 8 -0.75 7.90 -8.81
C ILE A 8 -2.02 8.27 -9.58
N VAL A 9 -3.12 7.61 -9.25
CA VAL A 9 -4.45 8.00 -9.70
C VAL A 9 -5.17 8.55 -8.47
N GLY A 10 -5.59 9.80 -8.52
CA GLY A 10 -6.15 10.50 -7.38
C GLY A 10 -5.15 11.47 -6.79
N ARG A 11 -5.37 11.86 -5.53
CA ARG A 11 -4.53 12.87 -4.90
C ARG A 11 -3.74 12.32 -3.73
N ALA A 12 -2.44 12.26 -3.88
CA ALA A 12 -1.53 11.83 -2.82
C ALA A 12 -0.17 12.48 -3.00
N PRO A 13 -0.04 13.79 -2.69
CA PRO A 13 1.22 14.51 -2.90
C PRO A 13 2.38 13.85 -2.16
N GLY A 14 3.49 13.67 -2.85
CA GLY A 14 4.71 13.10 -2.28
C GLY A 14 4.72 11.58 -2.12
N LEU A 15 3.60 10.91 -2.34
CA LEU A 15 3.52 9.47 -2.13
C LEU A 15 4.42 8.70 -3.10
N ALA A 16 4.38 9.05 -4.39
CA ALA A 16 5.17 8.34 -5.39
C ALA A 16 6.66 8.37 -5.07
N ALA A 17 7.18 9.56 -4.77
CA ALA A 17 8.59 9.72 -4.44
C ALA A 17 8.97 8.98 -3.16
N TRP A 18 8.11 9.07 -2.15
CA TRP A 18 8.36 8.38 -0.88
C TRP A 18 8.41 6.87 -1.07
N LEU A 19 7.42 6.31 -1.79
CA LEU A 19 7.33 4.88 -2.01
C LEU A 19 8.53 4.36 -2.80
N SER A 20 8.92 5.08 -3.85
CA SER A 20 10.11 4.73 -4.62
C SER A 20 11.37 4.73 -3.76
N SER A 21 11.46 5.68 -2.81
CA SER A 21 12.66 5.82 -1.97
C SER A 21 12.81 4.69 -0.97
N VAL A 22 11.71 4.08 -0.50
CA VAL A 22 11.78 3.00 0.49
C VAL A 22 11.62 1.61 -0.11
N ALA A 23 11.24 1.52 -1.38
CA ALA A 23 10.96 0.24 -2.02
C ALA A 23 12.19 -0.69 -1.97
N PRO A 24 11.98 -1.98 -1.68
CA PRO A 24 13.11 -2.93 -1.70
C PRO A 24 13.71 -3.04 -3.10
N ALA A 25 14.97 -3.43 -3.18
CA ALA A 25 15.72 -3.49 -4.44
C ALA A 25 15.04 -4.34 -5.52
N ARG A 26 14.30 -5.36 -5.13
CA ARG A 26 13.62 -6.23 -6.10
C ARG A 26 12.32 -5.63 -6.65
N ALA A 27 11.87 -4.49 -6.12
CA ALA A 27 10.74 -3.77 -6.69
C ALA A 27 11.22 -2.99 -7.91
N ARG A 28 11.11 -3.60 -9.07
CA ARG A 28 11.58 -3.02 -10.34
C ARG A 28 10.44 -2.89 -11.33
N GLY A 29 10.40 -1.78 -12.02
CA GLY A 29 9.40 -1.51 -13.03
C GLY A 29 8.42 -0.45 -12.58
N THR A 30 7.17 -0.60 -12.99
CA THR A 30 6.11 0.38 -12.72
C THR A 30 5.00 -0.25 -11.90
N MET A 31 4.39 0.55 -11.04
CA MET A 31 3.15 0.17 -10.34
C MET A 31 2.22 1.37 -10.33
N THR A 32 0.96 1.12 -10.08
CA THR A 32 -0.04 2.18 -9.93
C THR A 32 -0.64 2.13 -8.53
N VAL A 33 -0.78 3.30 -7.92
CA VAL A 33 -1.53 3.45 -6.67
C VAL A 33 -2.73 4.33 -6.97
N ALA A 34 -3.93 3.79 -6.81
CA ALA A 34 -5.17 4.50 -7.05
C ALA A 34 -5.88 4.76 -5.73
N ILE A 35 -6.22 6.03 -5.46
CA ILE A 35 -6.99 6.42 -4.30
C ILE A 35 -8.41 6.68 -4.79
N VAL A 36 -9.35 5.85 -4.36
CA VAL A 36 -10.70 5.85 -4.91
C VAL A 36 -11.74 5.83 -3.78
N PRO A 37 -13.01 6.17 -4.09
CA PRO A 37 -14.07 6.12 -3.08
C PRO A 37 -14.28 4.71 -2.52
N ASP A 38 -14.74 4.62 -1.27
CA ASP A 38 -14.95 3.36 -0.57
C ASP A 38 -15.89 2.41 -1.33
N ALA A 39 -16.93 2.95 -1.95
CA ALA A 39 -17.88 2.13 -2.72
C ALA A 39 -17.20 1.43 -3.89
N ARG A 40 -16.21 2.08 -4.50
CA ARG A 40 -15.46 1.49 -5.61
C ARG A 40 -14.60 0.33 -5.12
N VAL A 41 -13.96 0.48 -3.97
CA VAL A 41 -13.14 -0.58 -3.39
C VAL A 41 -14.03 -1.78 -3.03
N ARG A 42 -15.19 -1.53 -2.45
CA ARG A 42 -16.13 -2.60 -2.13
C ARG A 42 -16.56 -3.35 -3.40
N ALA A 43 -16.84 -2.63 -4.48
CA ALA A 43 -17.21 -3.23 -5.76
C ALA A 43 -16.09 -4.10 -6.33
N LEU A 44 -14.84 -3.62 -6.24
CA LEU A 44 -13.68 -4.38 -6.70
C LEU A 44 -13.45 -5.63 -5.84
N ASN A 45 -13.63 -5.50 -4.53
CA ASN A 45 -13.46 -6.61 -3.61
C ASN A 45 -14.50 -7.71 -3.91
N ARG A 46 -15.74 -7.31 -4.16
CA ARG A 46 -16.82 -8.24 -4.54
C ARG A 46 -16.51 -8.91 -5.87
N LYS A 47 -16.09 -8.14 -6.86
CA LYS A 47 -15.87 -8.67 -8.21
C LYS A 47 -14.68 -9.63 -8.29
N PHE A 48 -13.56 -9.25 -7.67
CA PHE A 48 -12.30 -9.97 -7.84
C PHE A 48 -11.95 -10.90 -6.69
N ARG A 49 -12.49 -10.66 -5.50
CA ARG A 49 -12.21 -11.50 -4.32
C ARG A 49 -13.45 -12.14 -3.75
N LYS A 50 -14.59 -11.90 -4.35
CA LYS A 50 -15.90 -12.45 -3.96
C LYS A 50 -16.26 -12.15 -2.50
N LYS A 51 -15.84 -10.99 -2.02
CA LYS A 51 -16.13 -10.50 -0.68
C LYS A 51 -16.90 -9.19 -0.79
N ASP A 52 -18.19 -9.20 -0.46
CA ASP A 52 -19.02 -8.01 -0.54
C ASP A 52 -18.87 -7.17 0.71
N LYS A 53 -17.68 -6.60 0.87
CA LYS A 53 -17.39 -5.69 1.98
C LYS A 53 -16.28 -4.73 1.59
N GLY A 54 -16.18 -3.62 2.32
CA GLY A 54 -15.10 -2.68 2.13
C GLY A 54 -13.82 -3.16 2.80
N THR A 55 -12.72 -2.59 2.37
CA THR A 55 -11.42 -2.79 2.98
C THR A 55 -10.61 -1.51 2.77
N ASP A 56 -9.48 -1.38 3.43
CA ASP A 56 -8.63 -0.19 3.28
C ASP A 56 -7.79 -0.23 2.01
N VAL A 57 -7.29 -1.38 1.63
CA VAL A 57 -6.39 -1.51 0.48
C VAL A 57 -6.56 -2.87 -0.19
N LEU A 58 -6.48 -2.86 -1.52
CA LEU A 58 -6.46 -4.09 -2.33
C LEU A 58 -5.22 -4.06 -3.22
N SER A 59 -4.59 -5.21 -3.40
CA SER A 59 -3.45 -5.36 -4.30
C SER A 59 -3.79 -6.35 -5.40
N PHE A 60 -3.49 -5.95 -6.63
CA PHE A 60 -3.72 -6.77 -7.82
C PHE A 60 -2.41 -6.96 -8.57
N PRO A 61 -1.68 -8.05 -8.28
CA PRO A 61 -0.42 -8.31 -8.99
C PRO A 61 -0.66 -8.47 -10.47
N ALA A 62 0.25 -7.95 -11.28
CA ALA A 62 0.21 -8.11 -12.73
C ALA A 62 1.20 -9.20 -13.14
N GLU A 63 0.92 -9.83 -14.28
CA GLU A 63 1.78 -10.87 -14.82
C GLU A 63 2.58 -10.38 -16.02
N GLU A 64 2.63 -9.08 -16.23
CA GLU A 64 3.33 -8.47 -17.36
C GLU A 64 4.73 -8.05 -16.94
N PRO A 65 5.76 -8.35 -17.75
CA PRO A 65 7.12 -7.92 -17.43
C PRO A 65 7.20 -6.40 -17.28
N GLY A 66 7.85 -5.94 -16.23
CA GLY A 66 8.04 -4.52 -15.99
C GLY A 66 6.87 -3.81 -15.34
N TYR A 67 5.76 -4.49 -15.11
CA TYR A 67 4.62 -3.92 -14.39
C TYR A 67 4.28 -4.79 -13.18
N LEU A 68 4.43 -4.23 -11.99
CA LEU A 68 4.19 -4.99 -10.75
C LEU A 68 2.71 -5.20 -10.45
N GLY A 69 1.89 -4.22 -10.76
CA GLY A 69 0.46 -4.32 -10.51
C GLY A 69 -0.13 -3.03 -9.97
N ASP A 70 -1.35 -3.16 -9.44
CA ASP A 70 -2.13 -2.04 -8.93
C ASP A 70 -2.40 -2.19 -7.44
N VAL A 71 -2.26 -1.09 -6.72
CA VAL A 71 -2.68 -0.98 -5.32
C VAL A 71 -3.82 0.02 -5.28
N VAL A 72 -4.96 -0.38 -4.76
CA VAL A 72 -6.15 0.45 -4.71
C VAL A 72 -6.48 0.74 -3.25
N ILE A 73 -6.54 2.03 -2.90
CA ILE A 73 -6.75 2.49 -1.53
C ILE A 73 -8.12 3.16 -1.41
N SER A 74 -8.84 2.80 -0.36
CA SER A 74 -10.15 3.34 -0.03
C SER A 74 -9.98 4.69 0.66
N SER A 75 -10.35 5.79 0.00
CA SER A 75 -10.08 7.14 0.50
C SER A 75 -10.77 7.44 1.83
N GLY A 76 -12.01 7.05 1.99
CA GLY A 76 -12.75 7.29 3.23
C GLY A 76 -12.25 6.45 4.38
N VAL A 77 -11.96 5.17 4.12
CA VAL A 77 -11.41 4.28 5.14
C VAL A 77 -10.05 4.80 5.59
N ALA A 78 -9.20 5.21 4.64
CA ALA A 78 -7.87 5.75 4.96
C ALA A 78 -7.98 6.98 5.85
N ALA A 79 -8.91 7.90 5.54
CA ALA A 79 -9.09 9.11 6.34
C ALA A 79 -9.54 8.80 7.76
N ARG A 80 -10.46 7.85 7.92
CA ARG A 80 -10.95 7.43 9.25
C ARG A 80 -9.85 6.75 10.07
N GLN A 81 -9.07 5.88 9.41
CA GLN A 81 -7.95 5.20 10.08
C GLN A 81 -6.87 6.18 10.52
N ALA A 82 -6.58 7.18 9.68
CA ALA A 82 -5.61 8.21 10.02
C ALA A 82 -6.04 8.96 11.28
N ARG A 83 -7.30 9.37 11.34
CA ARG A 83 -7.85 10.06 12.52
C ARG A 83 -7.79 9.18 13.76
N ALA A 84 -8.19 7.92 13.63
CA ALA A 84 -8.17 6.98 14.75
C ALA A 84 -6.76 6.72 15.27
N ALA A 85 -5.78 6.70 14.38
CA ALA A 85 -4.38 6.47 14.73
C ALA A 85 -3.65 7.74 15.16
N GLY A 86 -4.26 8.91 15.00
CA GLY A 86 -3.67 10.19 15.40
C GLY A 86 -2.55 10.66 14.50
N HIS A 87 -2.58 10.32 13.21
CA HIS A 87 -1.59 10.81 12.27
C HIS A 87 -2.25 11.35 10.99
N SER A 88 -1.44 11.95 10.12
CA SER A 88 -1.96 12.57 8.92
C SER A 88 -2.47 11.56 7.90
N LEU A 89 -3.33 12.00 7.00
CA LEU A 89 -3.75 11.19 5.87
C LEU A 89 -2.54 10.81 5.00
N ALA A 90 -1.60 11.73 4.80
CA ALA A 90 -0.40 11.44 4.03
C ALA A 90 0.36 10.24 4.61
N THR A 91 0.50 10.18 5.93
CA THR A 91 1.14 9.05 6.60
C THR A 91 0.34 7.76 6.40
N GLU A 92 -0.97 7.83 6.52
CA GLU A 92 -1.82 6.65 6.31
C GLU A 92 -1.68 6.10 4.90
N LEU A 93 -1.70 6.98 3.90
CA LEU A 93 -1.52 6.57 2.51
C LEU A 93 -0.17 5.90 2.27
N ARG A 94 0.88 6.40 2.92
CA ARG A 94 2.21 5.78 2.83
C ARG A 94 2.22 4.38 3.41
N VAL A 95 1.60 4.20 4.57
CA VAL A 95 1.50 2.89 5.22
C VAL A 95 0.75 1.91 4.33
N LEU A 96 -0.41 2.32 3.81
CA LEU A 96 -1.23 1.44 2.99
C LEU A 96 -0.58 1.12 1.65
N ALA A 97 0.05 2.10 1.01
CA ALA A 97 0.72 1.89 -0.27
C ALA A 97 1.92 0.94 -0.12
N LEU A 98 2.69 1.09 0.94
CA LEU A 98 3.82 0.19 1.20
C LEU A 98 3.35 -1.23 1.44
N HIS A 99 2.30 -1.40 2.26
CA HIS A 99 1.71 -2.70 2.51
C HIS A 99 1.27 -3.36 1.19
N GLY A 100 0.59 -2.58 0.34
CA GLY A 100 0.17 -3.06 -0.97
C GLY A 100 1.33 -3.44 -1.89
N LEU A 101 2.39 -2.65 -1.89
CA LEU A 101 3.58 -2.96 -2.67
C LEU A 101 4.19 -4.30 -2.25
N LEU A 102 4.28 -4.56 -0.96
CA LEU A 102 4.85 -5.82 -0.48
C LEU A 102 4.00 -7.01 -0.92
N HIS A 103 2.68 -6.85 -0.94
CA HIS A 103 1.80 -7.89 -1.49
C HIS A 103 2.05 -8.10 -2.99
N LEU A 104 2.26 -7.02 -3.76
CA LEU A 104 2.60 -7.15 -5.18
C LEU A 104 3.89 -7.94 -5.38
N LEU A 105 4.81 -7.86 -4.44
CA LEU A 105 6.09 -8.58 -4.50
C LEU A 105 5.99 -10.02 -3.99
N GLY A 106 4.80 -10.43 -3.56
CA GLY A 106 4.57 -11.82 -3.17
C GLY A 106 4.63 -12.09 -1.67
N TYR A 107 4.84 -11.08 -0.84
CA TYR A 107 4.78 -11.28 0.61
C TYR A 107 3.35 -11.53 1.05
N ASP A 108 3.17 -12.43 1.99
CA ASP A 108 1.86 -12.76 2.53
C ASP A 108 1.97 -12.96 4.04
N HIS A 109 1.55 -11.97 4.80
CA HIS A 109 1.68 -11.98 6.25
C HIS A 109 0.84 -13.07 6.95
N GLU A 110 -0.13 -13.65 6.23
CA GLU A 110 -0.95 -14.73 6.76
C GLU A 110 -0.26 -16.08 6.66
N ARG A 111 0.78 -16.20 5.86
CA ARG A 111 1.47 -17.46 5.60
C ARG A 111 2.94 -17.48 5.97
N ASP A 112 3.51 -16.35 6.31
CA ASP A 112 4.93 -16.28 6.63
C ASP A 112 5.16 -16.28 8.15
N ASP A 113 6.41 -16.34 8.55
CA ASP A 113 6.80 -16.31 9.96
C ASP A 113 7.11 -14.89 10.43
N GLY A 114 6.32 -13.91 10.00
CA GLY A 114 6.52 -12.52 10.35
C GLY A 114 7.51 -11.78 9.45
N GLN A 115 7.89 -12.38 8.34
CA GLN A 115 8.82 -11.76 7.38
C GLN A 115 8.30 -10.44 6.85
N MET A 116 7.04 -10.44 6.42
CA MET A 116 6.42 -9.23 5.87
C MET A 116 6.35 -8.13 6.92
N ALA A 117 5.93 -8.46 8.13
CA ALA A 117 5.80 -7.49 9.21
C ALA A 117 7.15 -6.85 9.57
N ARG A 118 8.20 -7.67 9.63
CA ARG A 118 9.56 -7.17 9.91
C ARG A 118 10.08 -6.25 8.80
N LEU A 119 9.82 -6.64 7.55
CA LEU A 119 10.23 -5.83 6.42
C LEU A 119 9.48 -4.50 6.37
N GLU A 120 8.16 -4.53 6.56
CA GLU A 120 7.37 -3.30 6.62
C GLU A 120 7.89 -2.35 7.69
N ARG A 121 8.17 -2.88 8.87
CA ARG A 121 8.67 -2.09 10.00
C ARG A 121 9.98 -1.39 9.65
N ARG A 122 10.90 -2.16 9.05
CA ARG A 122 12.19 -1.62 8.63
C ARG A 122 12.05 -0.53 7.57
N LEU A 123 11.20 -0.77 6.56
CA LEU A 123 11.02 0.19 5.47
C LEU A 123 10.31 1.45 5.94
N ARG A 124 9.34 1.34 6.83
CA ARG A 124 8.69 2.51 7.43
C ARG A 124 9.70 3.36 8.18
N ARG A 125 10.56 2.72 8.94
CA ARG A 125 11.60 3.41 9.71
C ARG A 125 12.57 4.13 8.80
N MET A 126 13.02 3.47 7.73
CA MET A 126 13.87 4.07 6.71
C MET A 126 13.22 5.27 6.07
N GLY A 127 11.91 5.23 5.89
CA GLY A 127 11.12 6.30 5.30
C GLY A 127 10.72 7.41 6.26
N GLY A 128 11.21 7.38 7.49
CA GLY A 128 10.97 8.43 8.46
C GLY A 128 9.63 8.37 9.18
N LEU A 129 8.91 7.26 9.10
CA LEU A 129 7.65 7.12 9.82
C LEU A 129 7.91 6.71 11.28
N ARG A 130 7.08 7.21 12.19
CA ARG A 130 7.20 6.90 13.60
C ARG A 130 6.98 5.42 13.85
N GLU A 131 7.74 4.87 14.77
CA GLU A 131 7.63 3.48 15.12
C GLU A 131 6.27 3.10 15.71
N GLY A 132 5.65 3.99 16.45
CA GLY A 132 4.33 3.76 17.02
C GLY A 132 3.23 3.49 16.00
N LEU A 133 3.42 3.94 14.77
CA LEU A 133 2.46 3.66 13.70
C LEU A 133 2.45 2.20 13.27
N ILE A 134 3.52 1.49 13.57
CA ILE A 134 3.69 0.08 13.21
C ILE A 134 2.85 -0.80 14.12
N GLU A 135 2.61 -0.35 15.33
CA GLU A 135 1.86 -1.10 16.34
C GLU A 135 0.36 -1.14 16.05
N ARG A 136 -0.08 -0.32 15.16
CA ARG A 136 -1.46 -0.31 14.73
C ARG A 136 -1.75 -1.58 13.94
N ALA A 137 -2.65 -2.34 14.40
CA ALA A 137 -2.95 -3.64 13.79
C ALA A 137 -3.62 -3.52 12.45
#